data_2bdddd699d34465de5ccc9063f1abcb0
#
_entry.id   2bdddd699d34465de5ccc9063f1abcb0
#
_cell.length_a   1.000
_cell.length_b   1.000
_cell.length_c   1.000
_cell.angle_alpha   90.00
_cell.angle_beta   90.00
_cell.angle_gamma   90.00
#
_symmetry.space_group_name_H-M   'P 1'
#
loop_
_entity.id
_entity.type
_entity.pdbx_description
1 polymer ?
#
loop_
_entity_poly.entity_id
_entity_poly.type
_entity_poly.pdbx_seq_one_letter_code
_entity_poly.pdbx_strand_id
1 'polypeptide(L)'
;MEQINYLYAQYEKSRPCASLFTSAKYGFEWSVDDGVIFYPSGYLSRSRAALLRCVIPSVPVCICDEEREEEEEEEENVIMPELPTESLKNAVAKLPRALLVLAGDSEWVARTIPHLANRVPVDMLGRCITHRQLGDFLPYGDRKTRWWDVARKSSLPGNPKVKDKVIAAYQLFNEPLSKALFLAILRRYLFSSDAIIPYMEPNLQYFANVYTFLENEVFIDCGGFIGDTLEQYLRIKDRDTFEEYIIFEPDAKNYSILQNYIGSLGQDIRKKVTSYQCAVGQEKETLKFSGGEGSNSYIGPEGGEEVSCVTLDEALKDKMPTFLKMDLQGHEAFALYGAKNLIAEYHPVLAISVYHYVHDLWELPLLMQRFYPDYHYFLRAYRHEEEYICYAVPKERLRQQIAE
;
A
#
# COMPACT_ATOMS: atom_id res chain seq x y z
N MET A 1 11.72 -22.54 -0.55
CA MET A 1 11.97 -22.55 0.92
C MET A 1 13.35 -22.00 1.27
N GLU A 2 14.43 -22.48 0.66
CA GLU A 2 15.79 -22.01 0.95
C GLU A 2 15.95 -20.49 0.81
N GLN A 3 15.43 -19.90 -0.25
CA GLN A 3 15.56 -18.47 -0.54
C GLN A 3 14.90 -17.56 0.52
N ILE A 4 13.69 -17.87 0.95
CA ILE A 4 13.01 -17.08 1.98
C ILE A 4 13.66 -17.26 3.36
N ASN A 5 14.08 -18.46 3.69
CA ASN A 5 14.82 -18.71 4.94
C ASN A 5 16.19 -18.02 4.94
N TYR A 6 16.87 -17.99 3.79
CA TYR A 6 18.11 -17.24 3.63
C TYR A 6 17.90 -15.74 3.81
N LEU A 7 16.83 -15.18 3.25
CA LEU A 7 16.47 -13.77 3.40
C LEU A 7 16.24 -13.40 4.87
N TYR A 8 15.50 -14.23 5.62
CA TYR A 8 15.30 -14.03 7.05
C TYR A 8 16.60 -14.19 7.85
N ALA A 9 17.44 -15.16 7.51
CA ALA A 9 18.74 -15.31 8.16
C ALA A 9 19.67 -14.11 7.92
N GLN A 10 19.63 -13.51 6.73
CA GLN A 10 20.32 -12.24 6.45
C GLN A 10 19.73 -11.10 7.28
N TYR A 11 18.40 -10.98 7.36
CA TYR A 11 17.73 -9.95 8.16
C TYR A 11 18.10 -10.08 9.65
N GLU A 12 18.07 -11.28 10.21
CA GLU A 12 18.44 -11.54 11.61
C GLU A 12 19.91 -11.19 11.89
N LYS A 13 20.81 -11.41 10.92
CA LYS A 13 22.23 -11.03 11.00
C LYS A 13 22.45 -9.52 10.84
N SER A 14 21.64 -8.88 10.00
CA SER A 14 21.70 -7.44 9.73
C SER A 14 20.88 -6.62 10.72
N ARG A 15 20.12 -7.25 11.62
CA ARG A 15 19.49 -6.53 12.72
C ARG A 15 20.56 -5.69 13.37
N PRO A 16 20.45 -4.36 13.30
CA PRO A 16 21.45 -3.52 13.91
C PRO A 16 21.58 -3.94 15.36
N CYS A 17 22.77 -4.35 15.75
CA CYS A 17 23.17 -4.14 17.12
C CYS A 17 22.83 -2.67 17.40
N ALA A 18 22.03 -2.36 18.40
CA ALA A 18 21.40 -1.05 18.64
C ALA A 18 22.37 0.13 18.72
N SER A 19 23.63 -0.03 18.37
CA SER A 19 24.72 0.88 18.60
C SER A 19 25.27 1.64 17.38
N LEU A 20 25.21 1.12 16.15
CA LEU A 20 25.86 1.80 15.00
C LEU A 20 25.15 1.55 13.68
N PHE A 21 24.62 2.60 13.08
CA PHE A 21 24.28 2.64 11.66
C PHE A 21 25.44 3.27 10.90
N THR A 22 26.19 2.46 10.15
CA THR A 22 27.16 2.96 9.18
C THR A 22 26.51 2.92 7.81
N SER A 23 26.31 4.07 7.20
CA SER A 23 25.95 4.13 5.79
C SER A 23 27.18 4.53 4.98
N ALA A 24 27.83 3.57 4.36
CA ALA A 24 28.89 3.83 3.38
C ALA A 24 28.40 4.73 2.23
N LYS A 25 27.10 4.77 1.96
CA LYS A 25 26.46 5.60 0.93
C LYS A 25 26.50 7.09 1.28
N TYR A 26 26.44 7.45 2.57
CA TYR A 26 26.35 8.84 3.02
C TYR A 26 27.64 9.38 3.60
N GLY A 27 28.67 8.54 3.80
CA GLY A 27 30.00 8.97 4.24
C GLY A 27 30.09 9.42 5.70
N PHE A 28 29.10 9.08 6.54
CA PHE A 28 29.12 9.39 7.97
C PHE A 28 28.70 8.19 8.82
N GLU A 29 29.06 8.22 10.08
CA GLU A 29 28.64 7.28 11.11
C GLU A 29 27.61 7.96 12.03
N TRP A 30 26.53 7.24 12.33
CA TRP A 30 25.49 7.67 13.24
C TRP A 30 25.07 6.51 14.14
N SER A 31 24.92 6.78 15.43
CA SER A 31 24.45 5.84 16.44
C SER A 31 23.02 6.18 16.83
N VAL A 32 22.22 5.17 17.17
CA VAL A 32 20.88 5.36 17.75
C VAL A 32 20.90 6.31 18.95
N ASP A 33 21.95 6.22 19.79
CA ASP A 33 22.10 7.07 20.99
C ASP A 33 22.40 8.54 20.64
N ASP A 34 22.90 8.82 19.42
CA ASP A 34 23.13 10.18 18.95
C ASP A 34 21.82 10.93 18.68
N GLY A 35 20.72 10.19 18.44
CA GLY A 35 19.38 10.74 18.24
C GLY A 35 19.11 11.28 16.85
N VAL A 36 17.89 11.78 16.65
CA VAL A 36 17.40 12.36 15.38
C VAL A 36 16.68 13.67 15.65
N ILE A 37 16.98 14.67 14.83
CA ILE A 37 16.28 15.97 14.82
C ILE A 37 15.52 16.08 13.51
N PHE A 38 14.21 16.25 13.58
CA PHE A 38 13.33 16.53 12.43
C PHE A 38 13.10 18.03 12.29
N TYR A 39 13.25 18.56 11.07
CA TYR A 39 13.09 19.97 10.75
C TYR A 39 12.45 20.16 9.37
N PRO A 40 11.47 21.08 9.19
CA PRO A 40 10.71 21.76 10.23
C PRO A 40 9.69 20.83 10.90
N SER A 41 8.95 21.31 11.90
CA SER A 41 7.78 20.61 12.42
C SER A 41 6.69 20.56 11.34
N GLY A 42 5.88 19.54 11.34
CA GLY A 42 4.80 19.36 10.40
C GLY A 42 4.44 17.87 10.30
N TYR A 43 3.45 17.57 9.46
CA TYR A 43 2.96 16.20 9.30
C TYR A 43 4.07 15.19 8.97
N LEU A 44 4.93 15.49 7.98
CA LEU A 44 6.03 14.60 7.58
C LEU A 44 7.02 14.34 8.71
N SER A 45 7.40 15.37 9.46
CA SER A 45 8.31 15.23 10.60
C SER A 45 7.69 14.40 11.71
N ARG A 46 6.43 14.65 12.06
CA ARG A 46 5.71 13.94 13.13
C ARG A 46 5.48 12.47 12.74
N SER A 47 5.05 12.19 11.52
CA SER A 47 4.84 10.82 11.04
C SER A 47 6.13 10.03 11.00
N ARG A 48 7.23 10.61 10.53
CA ARG A 48 8.54 9.95 10.47
C ARG A 48 9.17 9.77 11.85
N ALA A 49 8.99 10.72 12.76
CA ALA A 49 9.43 10.60 14.14
C ALA A 49 8.66 9.48 14.89
N ALA A 50 7.35 9.39 14.69
CA ALA A 50 6.52 8.32 15.24
C ALA A 50 6.96 6.96 14.67
N LEU A 51 7.18 6.86 13.36
CA LEU A 51 7.72 5.67 12.70
C LEU A 51 9.06 5.24 13.30
N LEU A 52 10.00 6.17 13.41
CA LEU A 52 11.33 5.90 13.95
C LEU A 52 11.24 5.36 15.39
N ARG A 53 10.45 5.98 16.27
CA ARG A 53 10.23 5.52 17.65
C ARG A 53 9.54 4.16 17.74
N CYS A 54 8.69 3.84 16.77
CA CYS A 54 8.09 2.51 16.73
C CYS A 54 9.10 1.42 16.38
N VAL A 55 10.03 1.71 15.47
CA VAL A 55 11.09 0.77 15.04
C VAL A 55 12.21 0.71 16.09
N ILE A 56 12.60 1.87 16.63
CA ILE A 56 13.67 2.02 17.63
C ILE A 56 13.13 2.84 18.80
N PRO A 57 12.45 2.21 19.79
CA PRO A 57 11.79 2.91 20.87
C PRO A 57 12.72 3.77 21.76
N SER A 58 14.00 3.42 21.83
CA SER A 58 15.01 4.10 22.63
C SER A 58 15.64 5.32 21.95
N VAL A 59 15.40 5.53 20.64
CA VAL A 59 16.04 6.64 19.92
C VAL A 59 15.59 8.01 20.48
N PRO A 60 16.50 8.90 20.86
CA PRO A 60 16.16 10.28 21.20
C PRO A 60 15.65 11.02 19.94
N VAL A 61 14.48 11.63 20.02
CA VAL A 61 13.89 12.38 18.90
C VAL A 61 13.49 13.76 19.33
N CYS A 62 13.92 14.76 18.58
CA CYS A 62 13.45 16.14 18.68
C CYS A 62 12.75 16.55 17.38
N ILE A 63 11.68 17.30 17.49
CA ILE A 63 10.99 17.93 16.37
C ILE A 63 11.11 19.44 16.54
N CYS A 64 11.61 20.12 15.52
CA CYS A 64 11.85 21.56 15.59
C CYS A 64 10.67 22.33 15.04
N ASP A 65 10.08 23.16 15.88
CA ASP A 65 9.02 24.08 15.51
C ASP A 65 9.64 25.42 15.11
N GLU A 66 9.62 25.72 13.83
CA GLU A 66 9.93 27.03 13.28
C GLU A 66 8.84 27.36 12.29
N GLU A 67 8.35 28.61 12.38
CA GLU A 67 7.31 29.13 11.51
C GLU A 67 7.68 28.89 10.03
N ARG A 68 6.90 28.06 9.34
CA ARG A 68 6.80 28.09 7.88
C ARG A 68 6.10 29.40 7.52
N GLU A 69 6.66 30.14 6.58
CA GLU A 69 5.88 31.15 5.85
C GLU A 69 4.70 30.40 5.20
N GLU A 70 3.48 30.89 5.43
CA GLU A 70 2.19 30.30 5.15
C GLU A 70 2.07 29.86 3.68
N GLU A 71 2.28 28.57 3.42
CA GLU A 71 1.70 27.77 2.32
C GLU A 71 1.50 26.36 2.85
N GLU A 72 0.74 26.23 3.93
CA GLU A 72 0.24 24.91 4.33
C GLU A 72 -1.14 24.73 3.74
N GLU A 73 -1.25 23.85 2.77
CA GLU A 73 -2.48 23.09 2.58
C GLU A 73 -2.85 22.53 3.96
N GLU A 74 -4.08 22.79 4.40
CA GLU A 74 -4.68 22.23 5.62
C GLU A 74 -4.67 20.71 5.49
N GLU A 75 -3.55 20.06 5.84
CA GLU A 75 -3.49 18.62 5.99
C GLU A 75 -4.17 18.26 7.32
N GLU A 76 -5.32 17.68 7.15
CA GLU A 76 -6.27 17.04 8.04
C GLU A 76 -5.77 16.58 9.41
N ASN A 77 -6.68 16.67 10.39
CA ASN A 77 -6.65 16.23 11.77
C ASN A 77 -6.34 14.74 11.98
N VAL A 78 -5.18 14.28 11.57
CA VAL A 78 -4.67 12.98 12.00
C VAL A 78 -4.25 13.10 13.46
N ILE A 79 -4.87 12.33 14.36
CA ILE A 79 -4.46 12.24 15.78
C ILE A 79 -3.05 11.62 15.83
N MET A 80 -2.05 12.45 15.67
CA MET A 80 -0.66 12.05 15.86
C MET A 80 -0.32 12.04 17.35
N PRO A 81 0.52 11.10 17.81
CA PRO A 81 1.06 11.18 19.16
C PRO A 81 1.70 12.57 19.35
N GLU A 82 1.29 13.29 20.38
CA GLU A 82 1.93 14.56 20.75
C GLU A 82 3.41 14.31 21.01
N LEU A 83 4.24 14.63 20.05
CA LEU A 83 5.68 14.68 20.22
C LEU A 83 6.04 16.15 20.52
N PRO A 84 6.74 16.40 21.63
CA PRO A 84 7.09 17.76 22.00
C PRO A 84 7.96 18.40 20.93
N THR A 85 7.62 19.62 20.55
CA THR A 85 8.40 20.45 19.64
C THR A 85 9.29 21.40 20.42
N GLU A 86 10.43 21.77 19.85
CA GLU A 86 11.36 22.72 20.43
C GLU A 86 12.12 23.49 19.35
N SER A 87 12.78 24.59 19.71
CA SER A 87 13.60 25.35 18.76
C SER A 87 14.78 24.51 18.26
N LEU A 88 15.20 24.73 17.02
CA LEU A 88 16.37 24.06 16.43
C LEU A 88 17.63 24.23 17.30
N LYS A 89 17.82 25.40 17.87
CA LYS A 89 18.95 25.70 18.79
C LYS A 89 18.94 24.78 20.02
N ASN A 90 17.78 24.57 20.63
CA ASN A 90 17.64 23.71 21.80
C ASN A 90 17.82 22.23 21.41
N ALA A 91 17.24 21.81 20.30
CA ALA A 91 17.39 20.44 19.80
C ALA A 91 18.87 20.10 19.51
N VAL A 92 19.60 20.99 18.85
CA VAL A 92 21.03 20.84 18.57
C VAL A 92 21.86 20.80 19.86
N ALA A 93 21.52 21.65 20.85
CA ALA A 93 22.20 21.61 22.14
C ALA A 93 21.99 20.30 22.91
N LYS A 94 20.80 19.70 22.82
CA LYS A 94 20.48 18.42 23.46
C LYS A 94 21.09 17.22 22.73
N LEU A 95 21.11 17.26 21.41
CA LEU A 95 21.52 16.15 20.54
C LEU A 95 22.60 16.62 19.54
N PRO A 96 23.81 16.98 20.01
CA PRO A 96 24.83 17.60 19.15
C PRO A 96 25.37 16.66 18.06
N ARG A 97 25.19 15.37 18.21
CA ARG A 97 25.63 14.34 17.23
C ARG A 97 24.47 13.77 16.42
N ALA A 98 23.27 14.29 16.56
CA ALA A 98 22.08 13.78 15.92
C ALA A 98 22.18 13.78 14.39
N LEU A 99 21.42 12.89 13.79
CA LEU A 99 21.05 12.93 12.39
C LEU A 99 20.02 14.04 12.19
N LEU A 100 20.28 14.99 11.29
CA LEU A 100 19.32 16.05 10.94
C LEU A 100 18.48 15.61 9.74
N VAL A 101 17.17 15.47 9.94
CA VAL A 101 16.24 15.05 8.90
C VAL A 101 15.41 16.22 8.40
N LEU A 102 15.56 16.56 7.13
CA LEU A 102 14.81 17.62 6.47
C LEU A 102 13.51 17.06 5.87
N ALA A 103 12.38 17.54 6.36
CA ALA A 103 11.04 17.12 5.94
C ALA A 103 10.46 18.14 4.94
N GLY A 104 10.81 17.99 3.66
CA GLY A 104 10.36 18.81 2.56
C GLY A 104 10.67 18.15 1.22
N ASP A 105 10.17 18.73 0.12
CA ASP A 105 10.54 18.31 -1.21
C ASP A 105 12.00 18.68 -1.56
N SER A 106 12.47 18.23 -2.71
CA SER A 106 13.87 18.43 -3.11
C SER A 106 14.22 19.90 -3.31
N GLU A 107 13.28 20.72 -3.77
CA GLU A 107 13.52 22.14 -4.01
C GLU A 107 13.56 22.92 -2.69
N TRP A 108 12.63 22.64 -1.78
CA TRP A 108 12.62 23.20 -0.43
C TRP A 108 13.90 22.83 0.33
N VAL A 109 14.34 21.55 0.28
CA VAL A 109 15.59 21.10 0.91
C VAL A 109 16.79 21.85 0.37
N ALA A 110 16.89 22.02 -0.95
CA ALA A 110 18.01 22.75 -1.57
C ALA A 110 18.08 24.22 -1.13
N ARG A 111 16.95 24.87 -0.92
CA ARG A 111 16.85 26.25 -0.42
C ARG A 111 17.15 26.34 1.07
N THR A 112 16.77 25.33 1.85
CA THR A 112 16.89 25.34 3.31
C THR A 112 18.32 25.08 3.80
N ILE A 113 19.07 24.21 3.16
CA ILE A 113 20.45 23.87 3.58
C ILE A 113 21.34 25.10 3.77
N PRO A 114 21.41 26.11 2.86
CA PRO A 114 22.19 27.31 3.08
C PRO A 114 21.77 28.12 4.32
N HIS A 115 20.50 28.14 4.65
CA HIS A 115 20.00 28.83 5.85
C HIS A 115 20.35 28.11 7.15
N LEU A 116 20.51 26.79 7.09
CA LEU A 116 20.92 25.98 8.24
C LEU A 116 22.43 26.10 8.51
N ALA A 117 23.25 26.47 7.53
CA ALA A 117 24.71 26.53 7.65
C ALA A 117 25.22 27.43 8.78
N ASN A 118 24.43 28.45 9.15
CA ASN A 118 24.75 29.36 10.25
C ASN A 118 24.04 29.02 11.57
N ARG A 119 23.24 27.93 11.60
CA ARG A 119 22.33 27.60 12.71
C ARG A 119 22.64 26.26 13.36
N VAL A 120 23.35 25.41 12.67
CA VAL A 120 23.75 24.07 13.15
C VAL A 120 25.27 23.87 12.95
N PRO A 121 25.92 23.02 13.77
CA PRO A 121 27.34 22.68 13.59
C PRO A 121 27.63 22.09 12.20
N VAL A 122 28.80 22.39 11.65
CA VAL A 122 29.20 21.92 10.30
C VAL A 122 29.18 20.40 10.17
N ASP A 123 29.59 19.70 11.21
CA ASP A 123 29.57 18.24 11.26
C ASP A 123 28.14 17.67 11.30
N MET A 124 27.17 18.40 11.86
CA MET A 124 25.75 18.04 11.79
C MET A 124 25.19 18.25 10.38
N LEU A 125 25.62 19.31 9.67
CA LEU A 125 25.26 19.46 8.25
C LEU A 125 25.79 18.31 7.41
N GLY A 126 26.96 17.77 7.73
CA GLY A 126 27.50 16.56 7.11
C GLY A 126 26.67 15.30 7.37
N ARG A 127 25.83 15.31 8.42
CA ARG A 127 24.85 14.25 8.75
C ARG A 127 23.42 14.65 8.43
N CYS A 128 23.22 15.58 7.51
CA CYS A 128 21.90 16.03 7.08
C CYS A 128 21.37 15.10 5.98
N ILE A 129 20.15 14.61 6.15
CA ILE A 129 19.45 13.78 5.17
C ILE A 129 18.02 14.27 4.95
N THR A 130 17.42 13.89 3.85
CA THR A 130 16.00 14.12 3.60
C THR A 130 15.16 13.07 4.32
N HIS A 131 13.88 13.37 4.57
CA HIS A 131 12.92 12.39 5.10
C HIS A 131 12.82 11.13 4.22
N ARG A 132 13.09 11.24 2.91
CA ARG A 132 13.13 10.09 1.97
C ARG A 132 14.37 9.23 2.22
N GLN A 133 15.52 9.85 2.45
CA GLN A 133 16.76 9.14 2.75
C GLN A 133 16.75 8.50 4.15
N LEU A 134 15.92 9.02 5.09
CA LEU A 134 15.71 8.35 6.37
C LEU A 134 15.24 6.90 6.21
N GLY A 135 14.52 6.62 5.13
CA GLY A 135 14.12 5.27 4.77
C GLY A 135 15.28 4.30 4.59
N ASP A 136 16.44 4.76 4.16
CA ASP A 136 17.64 3.93 4.01
C ASP A 136 18.19 3.46 5.37
N PHE A 137 17.83 4.13 6.45
CA PHE A 137 18.25 3.81 7.83
C PHE A 137 17.16 3.04 8.60
N LEU A 138 15.97 2.94 8.06
CA LEU A 138 14.87 2.23 8.68
C LEU A 138 14.59 0.92 7.92
N PRO A 139 14.34 -0.19 8.61
CA PRO A 139 14.02 -1.46 7.98
C PRO A 139 12.72 -1.44 7.15
N TYR A 140 12.01 -0.31 7.09
CA TYR A 140 10.72 -0.13 6.45
C TYR A 140 10.61 1.19 5.70
N GLY A 141 11.68 1.61 5.04
CA GLY A 141 11.79 2.91 4.39
C GLY A 141 11.00 3.07 3.11
N ASP A 142 9.79 2.58 3.02
CA ASP A 142 8.93 2.83 1.89
C ASP A 142 8.09 4.09 2.07
N ARG A 143 7.89 4.83 0.96
CA ARG A 143 7.08 6.05 0.85
C ARG A 143 5.61 5.84 1.22
N LYS A 144 5.14 4.57 1.27
CA LYS A 144 3.76 4.17 1.54
C LYS A 144 3.53 3.60 2.94
N THR A 145 4.55 3.48 3.79
CA THR A 145 4.32 3.03 5.16
C THR A 145 3.54 4.11 5.90
N ARG A 146 2.23 3.99 5.91
CA ARG A 146 1.35 4.84 6.69
C ARG A 146 1.67 4.62 8.15
N TRP A 147 1.71 5.68 8.97
CA TRP A 147 2.11 5.59 10.38
C TRP A 147 1.30 4.57 11.19
N TRP A 148 0.04 4.31 10.83
CA TRP A 148 -0.81 3.30 11.46
C TRP A 148 -0.39 1.86 11.16
N ASP A 149 0.31 1.58 10.07
CA ASP A 149 0.92 0.27 9.82
C ASP A 149 2.04 0.00 10.81
N VAL A 150 2.71 1.05 11.20
CA VAL A 150 3.78 1.00 12.21
C VAL A 150 3.20 0.89 13.62
N ALA A 151 2.07 1.52 13.89
CA ALA A 151 1.35 1.34 15.15
C ALA A 151 0.93 -0.13 15.38
N ARG A 152 0.74 -0.89 14.32
CA ARG A 152 0.55 -2.36 14.35
C ARG A 152 1.88 -3.11 14.31
N LYS A 153 2.81 -2.84 15.22
CA LYS A 153 4.11 -3.54 15.35
C LYS A 153 4.04 -5.07 15.20
N SER A 154 2.88 -5.67 15.50
CA SER A 154 2.60 -7.09 15.34
C SER A 154 2.54 -7.55 13.88
N SER A 155 2.39 -6.65 12.92
CA SER A 155 2.18 -6.98 11.49
C SER A 155 3.42 -6.82 10.62
N LEU A 156 4.57 -6.43 11.17
CA LEU A 156 5.78 -6.24 10.36
C LEU A 156 6.45 -7.57 10.00
N PRO A 157 6.97 -7.74 8.77
CA PRO A 157 7.53 -9.02 8.31
C PRO A 157 8.74 -9.48 9.12
N GLY A 158 9.49 -8.56 9.74
CA GLY A 158 10.59 -8.87 10.65
C GLY A 158 10.15 -9.34 12.04
N ASN A 159 8.86 -9.30 12.38
CA ASN A 159 8.35 -9.83 13.63
C ASN A 159 8.33 -11.38 13.57
N PRO A 160 8.95 -12.09 14.54
CA PRO A 160 8.95 -13.55 14.56
C PRO A 160 7.56 -14.19 14.52
N LYS A 161 6.53 -13.53 15.10
CA LYS A 161 5.13 -14.01 15.09
C LYS A 161 4.48 -13.93 13.70
N VAL A 162 5.02 -13.11 12.80
CA VAL A 162 4.51 -12.91 11.45
C VAL A 162 5.26 -13.78 10.43
N LYS A 163 6.49 -14.13 10.74
CA LYS A 163 7.38 -14.92 9.85
C LYS A 163 6.70 -16.16 9.26
N ASP A 164 6.01 -16.94 10.09
CA ASP A 164 5.35 -18.18 9.63
C ASP A 164 4.23 -17.89 8.64
N LYS A 165 3.48 -16.79 8.82
CA LYS A 165 2.46 -16.34 7.87
C LYS A 165 3.07 -15.90 6.54
N VAL A 166 4.16 -15.14 6.59
CA VAL A 166 4.89 -14.71 5.39
C VAL A 166 5.41 -15.91 4.61
N ILE A 167 5.97 -16.92 5.30
CA ILE A 167 6.42 -18.17 4.69
C ILE A 167 5.26 -18.94 4.09
N ALA A 168 4.14 -19.05 4.81
CA ALA A 168 2.94 -19.72 4.30
C ALA A 168 2.39 -19.06 3.05
N ALA A 169 2.28 -17.72 3.03
CA ALA A 169 1.86 -16.98 1.85
C ALA A 169 2.83 -17.16 0.66
N TYR A 170 4.15 -17.12 0.90
CA TYR A 170 5.15 -17.40 -0.13
C TYR A 170 4.97 -18.79 -0.77
N GLN A 171 4.55 -19.78 0.00
CA GLN A 171 4.33 -21.15 -0.48
C GLN A 171 3.11 -21.29 -1.41
N LEU A 172 2.13 -20.36 -1.32
CA LEU A 172 0.98 -20.36 -2.22
C LEU A 172 1.37 -20.12 -3.69
N PHE A 173 2.44 -19.33 -3.90
CA PHE A 173 2.91 -19.03 -5.25
C PHE A 173 3.76 -20.19 -5.79
N ASN A 174 3.33 -20.82 -6.89
CA ASN A 174 4.10 -21.90 -7.52
C ASN A 174 4.99 -21.37 -8.66
N GLU A 175 4.57 -20.31 -9.33
CA GLU A 175 5.28 -19.72 -10.44
C GLU A 175 6.60 -19.04 -10.00
N PRO A 176 7.73 -19.25 -10.72
CA PRO A 176 9.01 -18.63 -10.38
C PRO A 176 8.98 -17.11 -10.35
N LEU A 177 8.26 -16.45 -11.27
CA LEU A 177 8.12 -15.00 -11.33
C LEU A 177 7.44 -14.46 -10.08
N SER A 178 6.32 -15.03 -9.67
CA SER A 178 5.57 -14.62 -8.48
C SER A 178 6.40 -14.78 -7.20
N LYS A 179 7.17 -15.88 -7.10
CA LYS A 179 8.10 -16.09 -5.99
C LYS A 179 9.23 -15.07 -5.95
N ALA A 180 9.80 -14.75 -7.11
CA ALA A 180 10.84 -13.74 -7.22
C ALA A 180 10.31 -12.35 -6.85
N LEU A 181 9.13 -11.98 -7.31
CA LEU A 181 8.45 -10.73 -6.94
C LEU A 181 8.18 -10.65 -5.44
N PHE A 182 7.60 -11.69 -4.86
CA PHE A 182 7.32 -11.74 -3.42
C PHE A 182 8.61 -11.50 -2.60
N LEU A 183 9.71 -12.18 -2.96
CA LEU A 183 11.00 -12.01 -2.28
C LEU A 183 11.60 -10.62 -2.48
N ALA A 184 11.45 -10.01 -3.67
CA ALA A 184 11.92 -8.66 -3.94
C ALA A 184 11.16 -7.63 -3.11
N ILE A 185 9.83 -7.75 -3.04
CA ILE A 185 8.96 -6.88 -2.22
C ILE A 185 9.28 -7.08 -0.73
N LEU A 186 9.36 -8.35 -0.27
CA LEU A 186 9.71 -8.67 1.11
C LEU A 186 11.10 -8.14 1.48
N ARG A 187 12.08 -8.23 0.57
CA ARG A 187 13.41 -7.66 0.76
C ARG A 187 13.37 -6.15 0.93
N ARG A 188 12.56 -5.46 0.11
CA ARG A 188 12.33 -4.01 0.25
C ARG A 188 11.75 -3.68 1.64
N TYR A 189 10.79 -4.45 2.12
CA TYR A 189 10.21 -4.26 3.45
C TYR A 189 11.16 -4.57 4.62
N LEU A 190 12.03 -5.56 4.48
CA LEU A 190 12.97 -5.95 5.53
C LEU A 190 14.22 -5.07 5.61
N PHE A 191 14.72 -4.59 4.47
CA PHE A 191 16.04 -3.95 4.38
C PHE A 191 15.99 -2.53 3.84
N SER A 192 14.82 -1.98 3.53
CA SER A 192 14.69 -0.67 2.85
C SER A 192 15.56 -0.59 1.57
N SER A 193 15.75 -1.72 0.90
CA SER A 193 16.67 -1.80 -0.23
C SER A 193 15.99 -1.36 -1.52
N ASP A 194 16.76 -0.74 -2.43
CA ASP A 194 16.38 -0.47 -3.81
C ASP A 194 16.31 -1.78 -4.65
N ALA A 195 15.67 -2.81 -4.11
CA ALA A 195 15.49 -4.06 -4.85
C ALA A 195 14.73 -3.76 -6.15
N ILE A 196 15.31 -4.14 -7.27
CA ILE A 196 14.64 -4.03 -8.56
C ILE A 196 13.44 -4.99 -8.55
N ILE A 197 12.25 -4.43 -8.68
CA ILE A 197 11.00 -5.17 -8.82
C ILE A 197 10.63 -5.15 -10.29
N PRO A 198 10.63 -6.30 -10.99
CA PRO A 198 10.15 -6.35 -12.37
C PRO A 198 8.66 -6.04 -12.39
N TYR A 199 8.26 -5.07 -13.18
CA TYR A 199 6.87 -4.67 -13.34
C TYR A 199 6.33 -5.06 -14.71
N MET A 200 5.02 -5.21 -14.78
CA MET A 200 4.27 -5.48 -16.01
C MET A 200 3.78 -4.17 -16.64
N GLU A 201 3.37 -4.25 -17.90
CA GLU A 201 2.73 -3.12 -18.60
C GLU A 201 1.50 -2.64 -17.81
N PRO A 202 1.38 -1.33 -17.52
CA PRO A 202 0.25 -0.79 -16.76
C PRO A 202 -1.13 -1.14 -17.33
N ASN A 203 -1.23 -1.21 -18.65
CA ASN A 203 -2.48 -1.55 -19.36
C ASN A 203 -2.95 -3.01 -19.14
N LEU A 204 -2.14 -3.84 -18.46
CA LEU A 204 -2.48 -5.20 -18.09
C LEU A 204 -2.80 -5.35 -16.60
N GLN A 205 -2.85 -4.25 -15.86
CA GLN A 205 -3.27 -4.27 -14.46
C GLN A 205 -4.68 -4.87 -14.35
N TYR A 206 -4.86 -5.84 -13.45
CA TYR A 206 -6.02 -6.73 -13.31
C TYR A 206 -6.24 -7.71 -14.48
N PHE A 207 -5.55 -7.56 -15.61
CA PHE A 207 -5.71 -8.35 -16.82
C PHE A 207 -4.46 -9.18 -17.16
N ALA A 208 -3.81 -9.72 -16.11
CA ALA A 208 -2.60 -10.51 -16.25
C ALA A 208 -2.84 -11.77 -17.11
N ASN A 209 -1.78 -12.16 -17.81
CA ASN A 209 -1.78 -13.29 -18.71
C ASN A 209 -1.67 -14.65 -17.97
N VAL A 210 -2.40 -14.81 -16.85
CA VAL A 210 -2.39 -16.03 -16.02
C VAL A 210 -3.72 -16.77 -16.03
N TYR A 211 -4.77 -16.16 -16.55
CA TYR A 211 -6.11 -16.75 -16.66
C TYR A 211 -6.71 -16.51 -18.06
N THR A 212 -7.79 -17.22 -18.36
CA THR A 212 -8.59 -17.03 -19.57
C THR A 212 -9.91 -16.34 -19.24
N PHE A 213 -10.33 -15.40 -20.09
CA PHE A 213 -11.66 -14.81 -19.99
C PHE A 213 -12.74 -15.82 -20.42
N LEU A 214 -13.91 -15.72 -19.80
CA LEU A 214 -15.13 -16.40 -20.29
C LEU A 214 -15.87 -15.51 -21.30
N GLU A 215 -16.61 -16.12 -22.19
CA GLU A 215 -17.51 -15.37 -23.09
C GLU A 215 -18.64 -14.69 -22.31
N ASN A 216 -19.16 -15.37 -21.28
CA ASN A 216 -20.19 -14.88 -20.37
C ASN A 216 -19.61 -14.36 -19.05
N GLU A 217 -18.54 -13.56 -19.10
CA GLU A 217 -17.90 -12.99 -17.91
C GLU A 217 -18.88 -12.10 -17.13
N VAL A 218 -19.06 -12.38 -15.85
CA VAL A 218 -19.72 -11.48 -14.87
C VAL A 218 -18.60 -10.87 -14.02
N PHE A 219 -18.22 -9.66 -14.39
CA PHE A 219 -17.09 -8.95 -13.79
C PHE A 219 -17.57 -8.03 -12.68
N ILE A 220 -16.99 -8.19 -11.48
CA ILE A 220 -17.25 -7.33 -10.33
C ILE A 220 -16.03 -6.45 -10.09
N ASP A 221 -16.24 -5.15 -10.14
CA ASP A 221 -15.23 -4.11 -9.96
C ASP A 221 -15.49 -3.33 -8.66
N CYS A 222 -14.75 -3.66 -7.62
CA CYS A 222 -14.82 -2.97 -6.33
C CYS A 222 -13.71 -1.91 -6.26
N GLY A 223 -14.12 -0.63 -6.13
CA GLY A 223 -13.27 0.53 -6.31
C GLY A 223 -13.17 0.89 -7.81
N GLY A 224 -14.32 1.21 -8.42
CA GLY A 224 -14.40 1.47 -9.86
C GLY A 224 -13.88 2.83 -10.30
N PHE A 225 -13.54 3.70 -9.31
CA PHE A 225 -12.99 5.03 -9.55
C PHE A 225 -13.80 5.79 -10.61
N ILE A 226 -13.17 6.23 -11.69
CA ILE A 226 -13.82 6.93 -12.80
C ILE A 226 -14.18 6.02 -13.99
N GLY A 227 -13.99 4.69 -13.86
CA GLY A 227 -14.29 3.70 -14.90
C GLY A 227 -13.09 3.33 -15.77
N ASP A 228 -11.89 3.61 -15.35
CA ASP A 228 -10.63 3.31 -16.05
C ASP A 228 -10.41 1.79 -16.24
N THR A 229 -10.76 0.99 -15.23
CA THR A 229 -10.74 -0.48 -15.34
C THR A 229 -11.74 -0.99 -16.38
N LEU A 230 -12.96 -0.45 -16.38
CA LEU A 230 -13.96 -0.78 -17.41
C LEU A 230 -13.47 -0.38 -18.81
N GLU A 231 -12.85 0.79 -18.96
CA GLU A 231 -12.27 1.21 -20.23
C GLU A 231 -11.21 0.24 -20.73
N GLN A 232 -10.29 -0.20 -19.86
CA GLN A 232 -9.27 -1.19 -20.19
C GLN A 232 -9.89 -2.55 -20.55
N TYR A 233 -10.87 -3.00 -19.76
CA TYR A 233 -11.60 -4.23 -20.01
C TYR A 233 -12.21 -4.24 -21.42
N LEU A 234 -12.91 -3.17 -21.80
CA LEU A 234 -13.54 -3.03 -23.12
C LEU A 234 -12.53 -2.92 -24.28
N ARG A 235 -11.27 -2.56 -24.01
CA ARG A 235 -10.19 -2.57 -25.02
C ARG A 235 -9.59 -3.95 -25.24
N ILE A 236 -9.50 -4.76 -24.16
CA ILE A 236 -8.85 -6.06 -24.17
C ILE A 236 -9.84 -7.15 -24.57
N LYS A 237 -11.03 -7.10 -24.01
CA LYS A 237 -12.11 -8.06 -24.26
C LYS A 237 -12.88 -7.67 -25.53
N ASP A 238 -13.28 -8.67 -26.32
CA ASP A 238 -14.24 -8.43 -27.39
C ASP A 238 -15.55 -7.92 -26.79
N ARG A 239 -15.94 -6.70 -27.18
CA ARG A 239 -16.96 -5.88 -26.49
C ARG A 239 -18.32 -6.57 -26.36
N ASP A 240 -18.63 -7.53 -27.24
CA ASP A 240 -19.95 -8.15 -27.28
C ASP A 240 -20.04 -9.47 -26.49
N THR A 241 -18.94 -9.94 -25.92
CA THR A 241 -18.83 -11.31 -25.38
C THR A 241 -18.87 -11.43 -23.85
N PHE A 242 -19.18 -10.38 -23.08
CA PHE A 242 -19.38 -10.48 -21.64
C PHE A 242 -20.87 -10.42 -21.26
N GLU A 243 -21.22 -11.02 -20.14
CA GLU A 243 -22.61 -11.03 -19.62
C GLU A 243 -22.94 -9.75 -18.90
N GLU A 244 -22.16 -9.39 -17.87
CA GLU A 244 -22.42 -8.22 -17.03
C GLU A 244 -21.10 -7.65 -16.45
N TYR A 245 -21.07 -6.34 -16.23
CA TYR A 245 -20.00 -5.63 -15.53
C TYR A 245 -20.61 -4.79 -14.40
N ILE A 246 -20.30 -5.10 -13.13
CA ILE A 246 -20.90 -4.50 -11.94
C ILE A 246 -19.84 -3.73 -11.18
N ILE A 247 -20.10 -2.45 -10.89
CA ILE A 247 -19.13 -1.51 -10.32
C ILE A 247 -19.64 -1.00 -8.97
N PHE A 248 -18.73 -0.94 -7.99
CA PHE A 248 -18.95 -0.31 -6.70
C PHE A 248 -17.92 0.82 -6.51
N GLU A 249 -18.41 2.06 -6.31
CA GLU A 249 -17.58 3.25 -6.10
C GLU A 249 -18.27 4.16 -5.07
N PRO A 250 -17.70 4.35 -3.86
CA PRO A 250 -18.33 5.16 -2.81
C PRO A 250 -18.20 6.66 -3.01
N ASP A 251 -17.08 7.16 -3.60
CA ASP A 251 -16.83 8.59 -3.78
C ASP A 251 -17.83 9.23 -4.75
N ALA A 252 -18.59 10.22 -4.28
CA ALA A 252 -19.63 10.87 -5.07
C ALA A 252 -19.10 11.57 -6.32
N LYS A 253 -17.90 12.15 -6.26
CA LYS A 253 -17.27 12.85 -7.39
C LYS A 253 -16.79 11.84 -8.43
N ASN A 254 -16.09 10.79 -7.99
CA ASN A 254 -15.63 9.71 -8.86
C ASN A 254 -16.83 9.02 -9.51
N TYR A 255 -17.85 8.69 -8.71
CA TYR A 255 -19.08 8.07 -9.20
C TYR A 255 -19.81 8.92 -10.25
N SER A 256 -19.84 10.25 -10.09
CA SER A 256 -20.41 11.15 -11.09
C SER A 256 -19.65 11.10 -12.43
N ILE A 257 -18.31 11.04 -12.36
CA ILE A 257 -17.48 10.91 -13.57
C ILE A 257 -17.70 9.52 -14.22
N LEU A 258 -17.73 8.45 -13.41
CA LEU A 258 -18.05 7.09 -13.84
C LEU A 258 -19.42 7.03 -14.56
N GLN A 259 -20.46 7.66 -14.00
CA GLN A 259 -21.78 7.72 -14.63
C GLN A 259 -21.76 8.40 -16.00
N ASN A 260 -21.01 9.50 -16.12
CA ASN A 260 -20.83 10.18 -17.39
C ASN A 260 -20.11 9.29 -18.42
N TYR A 261 -19.09 8.55 -17.98
CA TYR A 261 -18.39 7.60 -18.84
C TYR A 261 -19.32 6.47 -19.30
N ILE A 262 -20.04 5.82 -18.38
CA ILE A 262 -21.04 4.78 -18.71
C ILE A 262 -22.10 5.32 -19.68
N GLY A 263 -22.57 6.57 -19.45
CA GLY A 263 -23.53 7.23 -20.32
C GLY A 263 -23.03 7.45 -21.75
N SER A 264 -21.71 7.57 -21.96
CA SER A 264 -21.06 7.75 -23.26
C SER A 264 -20.90 6.46 -24.06
N LEU A 265 -21.04 5.29 -23.39
CA LEU A 265 -20.91 3.97 -24.03
C LEU A 265 -22.09 3.68 -24.96
N GLY A 266 -21.82 2.87 -26.00
CA GLY A 266 -22.87 2.35 -26.88
C GLY A 266 -23.99 1.64 -26.12
N GLN A 267 -25.22 1.74 -26.59
CA GLN A 267 -26.41 1.24 -25.90
C GLN A 267 -26.30 -0.25 -25.49
N ASP A 268 -25.70 -1.09 -26.34
CA ASP A 268 -25.59 -2.53 -26.08
C ASP A 268 -24.60 -2.83 -24.94
N ILE A 269 -23.50 -2.09 -24.86
CA ILE A 269 -22.54 -2.20 -23.73
C ILE A 269 -23.17 -1.62 -22.47
N ARG A 270 -23.78 -0.43 -22.56
CA ARG A 270 -24.38 0.24 -21.42
C ARG A 270 -25.44 -0.58 -20.70
N LYS A 271 -26.20 -1.41 -21.41
CA LYS A 271 -27.20 -2.32 -20.82
C LYS A 271 -26.59 -3.41 -19.96
N LYS A 272 -25.33 -3.75 -20.18
CA LYS A 272 -24.57 -4.79 -19.46
C LYS A 272 -23.77 -4.21 -18.29
N VAL A 273 -23.76 -2.90 -18.09
CA VAL A 273 -23.00 -2.23 -17.01
C VAL A 273 -23.96 -1.73 -15.93
N THR A 274 -23.76 -2.19 -14.71
CA THR A 274 -24.49 -1.76 -13.52
C THR A 274 -23.50 -1.11 -12.56
N SER A 275 -23.87 -0.02 -11.89
CA SER A 275 -23.00 0.63 -10.91
C SER A 275 -23.78 1.06 -9.67
N TYR A 276 -23.10 1.00 -8.53
CA TYR A 276 -23.62 1.33 -7.21
C TYR A 276 -22.72 2.36 -6.53
N GLN A 277 -23.32 3.43 -6.02
CA GLN A 277 -22.60 4.43 -5.22
C GLN A 277 -22.57 3.96 -3.76
N CYS A 278 -21.71 3.03 -3.45
CA CYS A 278 -21.52 2.52 -2.11
C CYS A 278 -20.15 1.84 -1.94
N ALA A 279 -19.70 1.73 -0.72
CA ALA A 279 -18.55 0.95 -0.33
C ALA A 279 -18.90 -0.55 -0.25
N VAL A 280 -17.87 -1.38 -0.30
CA VAL A 280 -17.96 -2.83 -0.09
C VAL A 280 -17.20 -3.19 1.19
N GLY A 281 -17.82 -3.97 2.09
CA GLY A 281 -17.24 -4.34 3.37
C GLY A 281 -17.78 -5.64 3.93
N GLN A 282 -17.45 -5.91 5.19
CA GLN A 282 -17.78 -7.15 5.87
C GLN A 282 -19.26 -7.23 6.30
N GLU A 283 -19.88 -6.09 6.54
CA GLU A 283 -21.28 -5.99 6.99
C GLU A 283 -21.96 -4.76 6.39
N LYS A 284 -23.29 -4.74 6.45
CA LYS A 284 -24.06 -3.60 5.99
C LYS A 284 -24.09 -2.53 7.06
N GLU A 285 -23.44 -1.41 6.78
CA GLU A 285 -23.30 -0.31 7.72
C GLU A 285 -23.15 1.03 6.99
N THR A 286 -23.03 2.12 7.76
CA THR A 286 -22.61 3.42 7.27
C THR A 286 -21.19 3.68 7.74
N LEU A 287 -20.30 3.95 6.82
CA LEU A 287 -18.87 4.17 7.08
C LEU A 287 -18.51 5.65 6.90
N LYS A 288 -17.56 6.11 7.71
CA LYS A 288 -16.92 7.40 7.48
C LYS A 288 -15.92 7.28 6.34
N PHE A 289 -15.96 8.26 5.45
CA PHE A 289 -15.21 8.25 4.20
C PHE A 289 -14.53 9.60 3.97
N SER A 290 -13.28 9.57 3.58
CA SER A 290 -12.53 10.73 3.10
C SER A 290 -12.56 10.72 1.58
N GLY A 291 -13.44 11.56 1.01
CA GLY A 291 -13.67 11.67 -0.42
C GLY A 291 -13.01 12.89 -1.04
N GLY A 292 -13.03 12.96 -2.38
CA GLY A 292 -12.58 14.12 -3.13
C GLY A 292 -11.08 14.18 -3.46
N GLU A 293 -10.29 13.24 -2.96
CA GLU A 293 -8.84 13.14 -3.22
C GLU A 293 -8.48 12.29 -4.45
N GLY A 294 -9.42 12.07 -5.34
CA GLY A 294 -9.23 11.24 -6.53
C GLY A 294 -9.03 9.77 -6.16
N SER A 295 -7.93 9.15 -6.63
CA SER A 295 -7.63 7.73 -6.35
C SER A 295 -7.20 7.45 -4.91
N ASN A 296 -7.02 8.47 -4.05
CA ASN A 296 -6.60 8.32 -2.66
C ASN A 296 -7.77 8.39 -1.66
N SER A 297 -9.00 8.46 -2.13
CA SER A 297 -10.20 8.42 -1.27
C SER A 297 -10.28 7.10 -0.51
N TYR A 298 -10.50 7.12 0.81
CA TYR A 298 -10.44 5.93 1.67
C TYR A 298 -11.49 5.93 2.78
N ILE A 299 -11.76 4.74 3.32
CA ILE A 299 -12.60 4.54 4.51
C ILE A 299 -11.76 4.70 5.77
N GLY A 300 -12.18 5.59 6.68
CA GLY A 300 -11.45 5.81 7.93
C GLY A 300 -12.23 6.69 8.92
N PRO A 301 -11.88 6.63 10.22
CA PRO A 301 -12.59 7.35 11.29
C PRO A 301 -12.55 8.88 11.13
N GLU A 302 -11.65 9.39 10.34
CA GLU A 302 -11.38 10.80 10.10
C GLU A 302 -12.16 11.35 8.89
N GLY A 303 -12.87 10.47 8.15
CA GLY A 303 -13.68 10.86 7.01
C GLY A 303 -14.80 11.82 7.36
N GLY A 304 -14.93 12.92 6.57
CA GLY A 304 -15.98 13.93 6.73
C GLY A 304 -17.31 13.55 6.09
N GLU A 305 -17.34 12.51 5.25
CA GLU A 305 -18.52 12.05 4.53
C GLU A 305 -19.00 10.69 5.08
N GLU A 306 -20.30 10.44 4.96
CA GLU A 306 -20.90 9.14 5.27
C GLU A 306 -21.24 8.42 3.97
N VAL A 307 -20.78 7.17 3.84
CA VAL A 307 -21.11 6.32 2.70
C VAL A 307 -21.77 5.02 3.15
N SER A 308 -22.74 4.55 2.39
CA SER A 308 -23.34 3.24 2.64
C SER A 308 -22.34 2.14 2.28
N CYS A 309 -22.28 1.11 3.10
CA CYS A 309 -21.49 -0.09 2.89
C CYS A 309 -22.39 -1.31 2.73
N VAL A 310 -22.06 -2.19 1.79
CA VAL A 310 -22.78 -3.44 1.51
C VAL A 310 -21.82 -4.62 1.54
N THR A 311 -22.36 -5.83 1.79
CA THR A 311 -21.59 -7.06 1.55
C THR A 311 -21.82 -7.52 0.11
N LEU A 312 -20.80 -8.10 -0.54
CA LEU A 312 -20.97 -8.68 -1.88
C LEU A 312 -21.89 -9.91 -1.85
N ASP A 313 -21.83 -10.71 -0.78
CA ASP A 313 -22.72 -11.87 -0.60
C ASP A 313 -24.21 -11.47 -0.67
N GLU A 314 -24.59 -10.29 -0.14
CA GLU A 314 -25.98 -9.80 -0.19
C GLU A 314 -26.27 -9.06 -1.50
N ALA A 315 -25.37 -8.18 -1.92
CA ALA A 315 -25.56 -7.34 -3.11
C ALA A 315 -25.62 -8.16 -4.41
N LEU A 316 -24.96 -9.31 -4.45
CA LEU A 316 -24.82 -10.18 -5.62
C LEU A 316 -25.49 -11.54 -5.46
N LYS A 317 -26.45 -11.69 -4.50
CA LYS A 317 -27.12 -12.96 -4.19
C LYS A 317 -27.79 -13.65 -5.38
N ASP A 318 -28.22 -12.89 -6.39
CA ASP A 318 -28.87 -13.37 -7.60
C ASP A 318 -27.91 -13.40 -8.82
N LYS A 319 -26.61 -13.27 -8.59
CA LYS A 319 -25.56 -13.23 -9.61
C LYS A 319 -24.61 -14.42 -9.44
N MET A 320 -23.93 -14.77 -10.53
CA MET A 320 -22.86 -15.77 -10.53
C MET A 320 -21.56 -15.11 -10.98
N PRO A 321 -20.86 -14.40 -10.08
CA PRO A 321 -19.62 -13.72 -10.42
C PRO A 321 -18.55 -14.67 -10.91
N THR A 322 -17.88 -14.30 -11.99
CA THR A 322 -16.79 -15.08 -12.58
C THR A 322 -15.43 -14.38 -12.45
N PHE A 323 -15.47 -13.09 -12.16
CA PHE A 323 -14.28 -12.29 -11.90
C PHE A 323 -14.57 -11.25 -10.79
N LEU A 324 -13.65 -11.08 -9.86
CA LEU A 324 -13.74 -10.11 -8.76
C LEU A 324 -12.44 -9.33 -8.64
N LYS A 325 -12.46 -8.03 -8.94
CA LYS A 325 -11.37 -7.09 -8.70
C LYS A 325 -11.65 -6.31 -7.42
N MET A 326 -10.62 -6.11 -6.59
CA MET A 326 -10.67 -5.21 -5.42
C MET A 326 -9.45 -4.30 -5.40
N ASP A 327 -9.73 -2.99 -5.35
CA ASP A 327 -8.76 -1.93 -5.10
C ASP A 327 -9.47 -0.87 -4.23
N LEU A 328 -9.37 -1.03 -2.91
CA LEU A 328 -10.25 -0.39 -1.92
C LEU A 328 -9.47 0.44 -0.89
N GLN A 329 -8.25 0.84 -1.25
CA GLN A 329 -7.41 1.71 -0.43
C GLN A 329 -7.21 1.21 1.01
N GLY A 330 -7.03 -0.13 1.15
CA GLY A 330 -6.77 -0.81 2.42
C GLY A 330 -8.02 -1.41 3.09
N HIS A 331 -9.17 -1.43 2.39
CA HIS A 331 -10.40 -2.06 2.90
C HIS A 331 -10.64 -3.47 2.31
N GLU A 332 -9.67 -4.02 1.57
CA GLU A 332 -9.77 -5.30 0.85
C GLU A 332 -10.11 -6.47 1.76
N ALA A 333 -9.49 -6.55 2.95
CA ALA A 333 -9.76 -7.63 3.90
C ALA A 333 -11.24 -7.68 4.32
N PHE A 334 -11.84 -6.53 4.62
CA PHE A 334 -13.25 -6.43 5.01
C PHE A 334 -14.17 -6.80 3.84
N ALA A 335 -13.85 -6.32 2.64
CA ALA A 335 -14.61 -6.65 1.43
C ALA A 335 -14.53 -8.16 1.11
N LEU A 336 -13.37 -8.79 1.26
CA LEU A 336 -13.19 -10.23 1.12
C LEU A 336 -14.05 -11.02 2.12
N TYR A 337 -14.13 -10.58 3.39
CA TYR A 337 -15.04 -11.21 4.36
C TYR A 337 -16.50 -11.07 3.96
N GLY A 338 -16.91 -9.94 3.37
CA GLY A 338 -18.26 -9.71 2.84
C GLY A 338 -18.56 -10.45 1.53
N ALA A 339 -17.56 -11.09 0.91
CA ALA A 339 -17.67 -11.89 -0.30
C ALA A 339 -17.38 -13.39 -0.05
N LYS A 340 -17.21 -13.81 1.21
CA LYS A 340 -16.69 -15.14 1.54
C LYS A 340 -17.54 -16.28 0.99
N ASN A 341 -18.87 -16.16 1.03
CA ASN A 341 -19.79 -17.19 0.56
C ASN A 341 -19.80 -17.25 -0.98
N LEU A 342 -19.83 -16.08 -1.62
CA LEU A 342 -19.70 -15.92 -3.05
C LEU A 342 -18.41 -16.54 -3.58
N ILE A 343 -17.27 -16.27 -2.94
CA ILE A 343 -15.97 -16.84 -3.32
C ILE A 343 -15.97 -18.36 -3.16
N ALA A 344 -16.52 -18.86 -2.04
CA ALA A 344 -16.58 -20.30 -1.76
C ALA A 344 -17.53 -21.06 -2.69
N GLU A 345 -18.56 -20.40 -3.24
CA GLU A 345 -19.57 -21.03 -4.09
C GLU A 345 -19.22 -20.96 -5.57
N TYR A 346 -18.79 -19.78 -6.07
CA TYR A 346 -18.61 -19.54 -7.50
C TYR A 346 -17.15 -19.57 -7.96
N HIS A 347 -16.19 -19.54 -7.06
CA HIS A 347 -14.76 -19.56 -7.33
C HIS A 347 -14.34 -18.58 -8.44
N PRO A 348 -14.73 -17.29 -8.38
CA PRO A 348 -14.35 -16.33 -9.41
C PRO A 348 -12.83 -16.17 -9.46
N VAL A 349 -12.28 -15.74 -10.59
CA VAL A 349 -10.91 -15.21 -10.61
C VAL A 349 -10.87 -13.99 -9.70
N LEU A 350 -9.94 -13.98 -8.74
CA LEU A 350 -9.71 -12.84 -7.86
C LEU A 350 -8.49 -12.05 -8.33
N ALA A 351 -8.63 -10.73 -8.43
CA ALA A 351 -7.55 -9.79 -8.71
C ALA A 351 -7.53 -8.71 -7.61
N ILE A 352 -6.73 -8.94 -6.57
CA ILE A 352 -6.80 -8.18 -5.32
C ILE A 352 -5.53 -7.35 -5.14
N SER A 353 -5.69 -6.04 -4.91
CA SER A 353 -4.60 -5.13 -4.55
C SER A 353 -4.01 -5.53 -3.19
N VAL A 354 -2.68 -5.75 -3.15
CA VAL A 354 -1.96 -6.23 -1.94
C VAL A 354 -0.82 -5.28 -1.56
N TYR A 355 -1.03 -3.97 -1.76
CA TYR A 355 0.01 -2.95 -1.61
C TYR A 355 -0.37 -1.79 -0.67
N HIS A 356 -1.63 -1.72 -0.23
CA HIS A 356 -2.07 -0.61 0.62
C HIS A 356 -1.47 -0.68 2.01
N TYR A 357 -1.36 -1.89 2.58
CA TYR A 357 -0.63 -2.15 3.81
C TYR A 357 0.47 -3.18 3.60
N VAL A 358 1.56 -3.05 4.34
CA VAL A 358 2.69 -4.00 4.27
C VAL A 358 2.22 -5.45 4.46
N HIS A 359 1.28 -5.66 5.37
CA HIS A 359 0.78 -7.01 5.69
C HIS A 359 -0.18 -7.58 4.65
N ASP A 360 -0.73 -6.78 3.73
CA ASP A 360 -1.61 -7.25 2.67
C ASP A 360 -0.92 -8.29 1.79
N LEU A 361 0.40 -8.16 1.61
CA LEU A 361 1.21 -9.08 0.81
C LEU A 361 1.08 -10.55 1.25
N TRP A 362 0.80 -10.81 2.53
CA TRP A 362 0.63 -12.19 3.04
C TRP A 362 -0.74 -12.45 3.66
N GLU A 363 -1.37 -11.48 4.31
CA GLU A 363 -2.67 -11.72 4.95
C GLU A 363 -3.79 -11.93 3.93
N LEU A 364 -3.82 -11.15 2.83
CA LEU A 364 -4.88 -11.26 1.84
C LEU A 364 -4.80 -12.59 1.05
N PRO A 365 -3.63 -13.04 0.54
CA PRO A 365 -3.53 -14.36 -0.08
C PRO A 365 -3.92 -15.51 0.85
N LEU A 366 -3.51 -15.45 2.13
CA LEU A 366 -3.90 -16.45 3.12
C LEU A 366 -5.40 -16.40 3.45
N LEU A 367 -6.01 -15.23 3.40
CA LEU A 367 -7.46 -15.07 3.59
C LEU A 367 -8.24 -15.68 2.43
N MET A 368 -7.84 -15.39 1.18
CA MET A 368 -8.45 -16.00 -0.02
C MET A 368 -8.34 -17.53 0.00
N GLN A 369 -7.18 -18.07 0.43
CA GLN A 369 -6.99 -19.52 0.57
C GLN A 369 -7.97 -20.17 1.55
N ARG A 370 -8.34 -19.47 2.63
CA ARG A 370 -9.33 -20.00 3.61
C ARG A 370 -10.72 -20.10 3.02
N PHE A 371 -11.07 -19.22 2.08
CA PHE A 371 -12.39 -19.25 1.44
C PHE A 371 -12.48 -20.30 0.36
N TYR A 372 -11.42 -20.48 -0.44
CA TYR A 372 -11.32 -21.55 -1.42
C TYR A 372 -9.87 -22.03 -1.56
N PRO A 373 -9.51 -23.21 -1.00
CA PRO A 373 -8.13 -23.70 -0.95
C PRO A 373 -7.50 -24.07 -2.30
N ASP A 374 -8.32 -24.34 -3.32
CA ASP A 374 -7.86 -24.89 -4.61
C ASP A 374 -7.51 -23.80 -5.64
N TYR A 375 -7.37 -22.55 -5.23
CA TYR A 375 -6.85 -21.49 -6.06
C TYR A 375 -5.36 -21.65 -6.37
N HIS A 376 -4.99 -21.27 -7.60
CA HIS A 376 -3.61 -21.05 -8.02
C HIS A 376 -3.26 -19.57 -7.90
N TYR A 377 -2.15 -19.26 -7.23
CA TYR A 377 -1.78 -17.90 -6.87
C TYR A 377 -0.68 -17.34 -7.74
N PHE A 378 -0.87 -16.09 -8.21
CA PHE A 378 0.11 -15.32 -8.98
C PHE A 378 0.23 -13.92 -8.40
N LEU A 379 1.45 -13.35 -8.47
CA LEU A 379 1.75 -11.99 -8.05
C LEU A 379 2.29 -11.21 -9.23
N ARG A 380 1.79 -9.99 -9.42
CA ARG A 380 2.28 -9.07 -10.44
C ARG A 380 2.47 -7.67 -9.84
N ALA A 381 3.45 -6.93 -10.37
CA ALA A 381 3.72 -5.54 -10.02
C ALA A 381 3.47 -4.65 -11.25
N TYR A 382 2.88 -3.49 -11.02
CA TYR A 382 2.54 -2.51 -12.04
C TYR A 382 3.00 -1.10 -11.61
N ARG A 383 2.93 -0.11 -12.52
CA ARG A 383 3.21 1.31 -12.27
C ARG A 383 4.44 1.57 -11.40
N HIS A 384 5.60 1.51 -12.00
CA HIS A 384 6.86 1.85 -11.33
C HIS A 384 7.10 1.09 -10.01
N GLU A 385 6.69 -0.19 -9.96
CA GLU A 385 6.97 -1.09 -8.85
C GLU A 385 6.18 -0.77 -7.55
N GLU A 386 5.08 -0.05 -7.65
CA GLU A 386 4.32 0.38 -6.46
C GLU A 386 2.95 -0.29 -6.33
N GLU A 387 2.40 -0.87 -7.38
CA GLU A 387 1.10 -1.52 -7.36
C GLU A 387 1.24 -3.03 -7.52
N TYR A 388 0.92 -3.76 -6.48
CA TYR A 388 1.02 -5.23 -6.45
C TYR A 388 -0.37 -5.84 -6.46
N ILE A 389 -0.63 -6.71 -7.43
CA ILE A 389 -1.88 -7.43 -7.55
C ILE A 389 -1.63 -8.92 -7.32
N CYS A 390 -2.36 -9.49 -6.36
CA CYS A 390 -2.43 -10.93 -6.16
C CYS A 390 -3.61 -11.48 -6.94
N TYR A 391 -3.32 -12.42 -7.86
CA TYR A 391 -4.35 -13.16 -8.57
C TYR A 391 -4.54 -14.52 -7.92
N ALA A 392 -5.80 -14.89 -7.63
CA ALA A 392 -6.19 -16.24 -7.25
C ALA A 392 -7.08 -16.79 -8.37
N VAL A 393 -6.60 -17.81 -9.05
CA VAL A 393 -7.19 -18.34 -10.30
C VAL A 393 -7.65 -19.77 -10.07
N PRO A 394 -8.94 -20.11 -10.28
CA PRO A 394 -9.40 -21.48 -10.21
C PRO A 394 -8.84 -22.29 -11.38
N LYS A 395 -8.63 -23.58 -11.17
CA LYS A 395 -7.92 -24.47 -12.11
C LYS A 395 -8.47 -24.41 -13.54
N GLU A 396 -9.76 -24.38 -13.72
CA GLU A 396 -10.45 -24.35 -15.01
C GLU A 396 -10.27 -23.03 -15.78
N ARG A 397 -9.79 -21.99 -15.09
CA ARG A 397 -9.51 -20.69 -15.68
C ARG A 397 -8.03 -20.46 -15.97
N LEU A 398 -7.16 -21.40 -15.59
CA LEU A 398 -5.72 -21.29 -15.87
C LEU A 398 -5.45 -21.28 -17.38
N ARG A 399 -4.51 -20.44 -17.78
CA ARG A 399 -4.01 -20.46 -19.16
C ARG A 399 -3.24 -21.74 -19.43
N GLN A 400 -3.45 -22.37 -20.59
CA GLN A 400 -2.87 -23.71 -20.95
C GLN A 400 -1.33 -23.75 -20.79
N GLN A 401 -0.62 -22.65 -21.07
CA GLN A 401 0.85 -22.57 -20.91
C GLN A 401 1.33 -22.58 -19.45
N ILE A 402 0.44 -22.48 -18.48
CA ILE A 402 0.76 -22.42 -17.03
C ILE A 402 0.27 -23.72 -16.35
N ALA A 403 -0.59 -24.48 -17.04
CA ALA A 403 -1.18 -25.71 -16.51
C ALA A 403 -0.28 -26.95 -16.72
N GLU A 404 0.76 -26.85 -17.56
CA GLU A 404 1.82 -27.86 -17.78
C GLU A 404 3.05 -27.55 -16.86
#